data_c26008472776d0d74aacfb8829c1e681
#
_entry.id   c26008472776d0d74aacfb8829c1e681
#
_cell.length_a   1.000
_cell.length_b   1.000
_cell.length_c   1.000
_cell.angle_alpha   90.00
_cell.angle_beta   90.00
_cell.angle_gamma   90.00
#
_symmetry.space_group_name_H-M   'P 1'
#
loop_
_entity.id
_entity.type
_entity.pdbx_description
1 polymer ?
#
loop_
_entity_poly.entity_id
_entity_poly.type
_entity_poly.pdbx_seq_one_letter_code
_entity_poly.pdbx_strand_id
1 'polypeptide(L)'
;MELRPYQQAAREAVENRWEQGDDSTLLSIPTGCGKTVIFAKIAEDRVRQGDRVLILAHRGELLDQAADKLHTATGLSCATEKAEQSCLGSWLRVAVGSVQTLMRPKRLAAFPRDYFGTIIIDEAHHAVSDSYGRILNHFDSAKVLGVTATPDRGDMRNLGSVFQSLAYEYSLTKAIREGYLVPIKALTVPLKMDLTGVGVQSGDFKPGDLDSALDPYLYQIADEMAKTCADRKTVVFLPLVKTSQKFRDILCSRGFRAAEVNGESPDRAEILAAFDRGEYNVLCNSMLLTEGWDCPSVNCVVVLRPTKVRSLYSQMVGRGTRLFPGKTDLLLLDFLWHTERHELCRPAHLVCETAEVAESMTESAAEQGGPVDILEAAEQAESDVVQQREESLAKQLAEMKSRKRRLVDPLQFELSIQAEDLAGYTPAFGWEIAPPSEKQIGALEKWGIRPDEIECAGKAAKLIDRLAARRTEGLTTPKQIRFLEGKGFTHVGTWQFEQAKQLIDRIAANGWRIPRGIDPKTYMG
;
A
#
# COMPACT_ATOMS: atom_id res chain seq x y z
N MET A 1 21.74 9.99 12.33
CA MET A 1 21.16 8.62 12.20
C MET A 1 21.49 8.12 10.80
N GLU A 2 21.96 6.89 10.67
CA GLU A 2 22.27 6.25 9.38
C GLU A 2 20.98 5.69 8.76
N LEU A 3 20.80 5.88 7.44
CA LEU A 3 19.65 5.40 6.70
C LEU A 3 19.79 3.90 6.37
N ARG A 4 18.69 3.17 6.44
CA ARG A 4 18.62 1.79 5.93
C ARG A 4 18.72 1.80 4.40
N PRO A 5 19.12 0.70 3.73
CA PRO A 5 19.28 0.67 2.27
C PRO A 5 18.08 1.17 1.48
N TYR A 6 16.86 0.73 1.82
CA TYR A 6 15.64 1.18 1.13
C TYR A 6 15.30 2.66 1.41
N GLN A 7 15.69 3.19 2.59
CA GLN A 7 15.49 4.60 2.92
C GLN A 7 16.44 5.48 2.12
N GLN A 8 17.69 5.02 1.94
CA GLN A 8 18.67 5.70 1.09
C GLN A 8 18.22 5.68 -0.38
N ALA A 9 17.76 4.52 -0.89
CA ALA A 9 17.21 4.41 -2.24
C ALA A 9 16.00 5.32 -2.47
N ALA A 10 15.09 5.43 -1.48
CA ALA A 10 13.94 6.33 -1.54
C ALA A 10 14.36 7.80 -1.61
N ARG A 11 15.35 8.21 -0.81
CA ARG A 11 15.92 9.56 -0.82
C ARG A 11 16.53 9.89 -2.18
N GLU A 12 17.38 9.02 -2.71
CA GLU A 12 18.03 9.19 -4.02
C GLU A 12 17.00 9.24 -5.16
N ALA A 13 15.96 8.42 -5.09
CA ALA A 13 14.92 8.42 -6.09
C ALA A 13 14.14 9.74 -6.17
N VAL A 14 13.89 10.39 -5.02
CA VAL A 14 13.23 11.72 -4.98
C VAL A 14 14.11 12.78 -5.63
N GLU A 15 15.40 12.85 -5.26
CA GLU A 15 16.34 13.83 -5.83
C GLU A 15 16.46 13.62 -7.35
N ASN A 16 16.58 12.37 -7.81
CA ASN A 16 16.64 12.04 -9.24
C ASN A 16 15.38 12.52 -10.00
N ARG A 17 14.18 12.42 -9.42
CA ARG A 17 12.94 12.93 -10.05
C ARG A 17 12.97 14.45 -10.18
N TRP A 18 13.38 15.14 -9.14
CA TRP A 18 13.51 16.60 -9.16
C TRP A 18 14.58 17.09 -10.14
N GLU A 19 15.71 16.37 -10.27
CA GLU A 19 16.77 16.65 -11.26
C GLU A 19 16.28 16.40 -12.70
N GLN A 20 15.39 15.44 -12.92
CA GLN A 20 14.77 15.15 -14.22
C GLN A 20 13.70 16.16 -14.62
N GLY A 21 13.35 17.09 -13.72
CA GLY A 21 12.44 18.20 -14.02
C GLY A 21 11.05 18.05 -13.42
N ASP A 22 10.76 17.00 -12.65
CA ASP A 22 9.52 16.91 -11.91
C ASP A 22 9.49 17.99 -10.81
N ASP A 23 8.35 18.66 -10.63
CA ASP A 23 8.14 19.63 -9.55
C ASP A 23 7.46 18.97 -8.34
N SER A 24 6.74 17.88 -8.55
CA SER A 24 6.05 17.16 -7.49
C SER A 24 6.20 15.64 -7.66
N THR A 25 6.54 14.95 -6.58
CA THR A 25 6.70 13.49 -6.58
C THR A 25 6.20 12.86 -5.29
N LEU A 26 5.90 11.57 -5.35
CA LEU A 26 5.32 10.79 -4.24
C LEU A 26 6.28 9.70 -3.77
N LEU A 27 6.30 9.45 -2.47
CA LEU A 27 6.87 8.26 -1.83
C LEU A 27 5.77 7.41 -1.23
N SER A 28 5.76 6.13 -1.56
CA SER A 28 4.91 5.12 -0.93
C SER A 28 5.75 4.23 -0.03
N ILE A 29 5.59 4.36 1.29
CA ILE A 29 6.38 3.65 2.30
C ILE A 29 5.44 3.13 3.40
N PRO A 30 5.44 1.84 3.77
CA PRO A 30 4.54 1.29 4.78
C PRO A 30 4.68 1.97 6.14
N THR A 31 3.61 1.91 6.93
CA THR A 31 3.66 2.32 8.34
C THR A 31 4.69 1.46 9.09
N GLY A 32 5.53 2.09 9.92
CA GLY A 32 6.60 1.40 10.65
C GLY A 32 7.97 1.40 9.94
N CYS A 33 8.04 1.72 8.65
CA CYS A 33 9.29 1.76 7.89
C CYS A 33 10.03 3.11 7.92
N GLY A 34 9.68 4.02 8.83
CA GLY A 34 10.44 5.24 9.08
C GLY A 34 10.27 6.32 8.02
N LYS A 35 9.07 6.52 7.47
CA LYS A 35 8.71 7.63 6.56
C LYS A 35 9.29 8.97 7.03
N THR A 36 9.10 9.29 8.30
CA THR A 36 9.57 10.55 8.90
C THR A 36 11.08 10.70 8.84
N VAL A 37 11.85 9.62 8.99
CA VAL A 37 13.33 9.65 8.89
C VAL A 37 13.74 9.96 7.45
N ILE A 38 13.08 9.37 6.46
CA ILE A 38 13.37 9.61 5.03
C ILE A 38 13.13 11.08 4.70
N PHE A 39 11.94 11.61 4.97
CA PHE A 39 11.64 12.99 4.61
C PHE A 39 12.43 14.01 5.46
N ALA A 40 12.80 13.67 6.70
CA ALA A 40 13.69 14.51 7.50
C ALA A 40 15.07 14.63 6.86
N LYS A 41 15.61 13.54 6.31
CA LYS A 41 16.89 13.57 5.60
C LYS A 41 16.82 14.34 4.28
N ILE A 42 15.71 14.20 3.53
CA ILE A 42 15.46 15.02 2.35
C ILE A 42 15.37 16.51 2.73
N ALA A 43 14.66 16.84 3.82
CA ALA A 43 14.61 18.21 4.32
C ALA A 43 16.02 18.75 4.69
N GLU A 44 16.87 17.92 5.32
CA GLU A 44 18.26 18.28 5.63
C GLU A 44 19.06 18.61 4.37
N ASP A 45 18.92 17.81 3.31
CA ASP A 45 19.61 18.03 2.03
C ASP A 45 19.17 19.33 1.36
N ARG A 46 17.84 19.56 1.33
CA ARG A 46 17.28 20.80 0.76
C ARG A 46 17.71 22.04 1.53
N VAL A 47 17.80 21.96 2.87
CA VAL A 47 18.35 23.06 3.68
C VAL A 47 19.82 23.31 3.36
N ARG A 48 20.63 22.26 3.14
CA ARG A 48 22.04 22.39 2.74
C ARG A 48 22.19 23.03 1.35
N GLN A 49 21.22 22.82 0.46
CA GLN A 49 21.16 23.44 -0.86
C GLN A 49 20.66 24.90 -0.82
N GLY A 50 20.22 25.37 0.37
CA GLY A 50 19.79 26.76 0.57
C GLY A 50 18.28 26.97 0.64
N ASP A 51 17.47 25.91 0.53
CA ASP A 51 16.02 26.02 0.60
C ASP A 51 15.52 26.34 2.01
N ARG A 52 14.33 26.93 2.05
CA ARG A 52 13.43 26.85 3.19
C ARG A 52 12.45 25.69 2.94
N VAL A 53 12.29 24.82 3.93
CA VAL A 53 11.44 23.63 3.83
C VAL A 53 10.20 23.79 4.69
N LEU A 54 9.04 23.55 4.12
CA LEU A 54 7.76 23.47 4.82
C LEU A 54 7.31 22.00 4.93
N ILE A 55 7.13 21.51 6.16
CA ILE A 55 6.52 20.20 6.40
C ILE A 55 5.07 20.41 6.80
N LEU A 56 4.13 19.92 5.99
CA LEU A 56 2.69 20.03 6.23
C LEU A 56 2.15 18.78 6.92
N ALA A 57 1.45 18.98 8.04
CA ALA A 57 0.72 17.93 8.72
C ALA A 57 -0.75 18.31 8.89
N HIS A 58 -1.64 17.30 8.79
CA HIS A 58 -3.08 17.51 8.87
C HIS A 58 -3.55 17.83 10.29
N ARG A 59 -2.97 17.21 11.33
CA ARG A 59 -3.37 17.39 12.74
C ARG A 59 -2.29 18.10 13.54
N GLY A 60 -2.75 19.01 14.42
CA GLY A 60 -1.84 19.81 15.24
C GLY A 60 -0.92 19.02 16.18
N GLU A 61 -1.34 17.83 16.62
CA GLU A 61 -0.53 16.95 17.48
C GLU A 61 0.62 16.30 16.72
N LEU A 62 0.46 16.09 15.40
CA LEU A 62 1.50 15.54 14.53
C LEU A 62 2.64 16.54 14.28
N LEU A 63 2.39 17.84 14.46
CA LEU A 63 3.40 18.88 14.26
C LEU A 63 4.54 18.75 15.26
N ASP A 64 4.20 18.60 16.55
CA ASP A 64 5.21 18.50 17.62
C ASP A 64 6.04 17.22 17.44
N GLN A 65 5.37 16.10 17.10
CA GLN A 65 6.05 14.84 16.82
C GLN A 65 6.93 14.88 15.56
N ALA A 66 6.48 15.57 14.50
CA ALA A 66 7.29 15.76 13.30
C ALA A 66 8.53 16.60 13.60
N ALA A 67 8.39 17.65 14.44
CA ALA A 67 9.48 18.48 14.90
C ALA A 67 10.52 17.68 15.71
N ASP A 68 10.06 16.89 16.69
CA ASP A 68 10.94 16.06 17.54
C ASP A 68 11.68 14.99 16.72
N LYS A 69 10.97 14.32 15.81
CA LYS A 69 11.57 13.30 14.93
C LYS A 69 12.55 13.92 13.93
N LEU A 70 12.24 15.09 13.38
CA LEU A 70 13.16 15.85 12.53
C LEU A 70 14.45 16.18 13.31
N HIS A 71 14.30 16.73 14.51
CA HIS A 71 15.45 17.06 15.35
C HIS A 71 16.28 15.82 15.70
N THR A 72 15.63 14.74 16.09
CA THR A 72 16.32 13.48 16.42
C THR A 72 17.06 12.88 15.22
N ALA A 73 16.48 12.96 14.03
CA ALA A 73 17.05 12.37 12.81
C ALA A 73 18.20 13.20 12.22
N THR A 74 18.13 14.53 12.32
CA THR A 74 19.00 15.46 11.58
C THR A 74 19.72 16.48 12.46
N GLY A 75 19.28 16.72 13.70
CA GLY A 75 19.75 17.82 14.55
C GLY A 75 19.16 19.19 14.17
N LEU A 76 18.34 19.28 13.12
CA LEU A 76 17.72 20.53 12.71
C LEU A 76 16.60 20.94 13.66
N SER A 77 16.56 22.21 14.01
CA SER A 77 15.43 22.82 14.70
C SER A 77 14.45 23.38 13.67
N CYS A 78 13.15 23.37 14.00
CA CYS A 78 12.13 23.91 13.13
C CYS A 78 11.30 24.99 13.82
N ALA A 79 10.78 25.92 13.02
CA ALA A 79 9.76 26.87 13.43
C ALA A 79 8.36 26.24 13.30
N THR A 80 7.41 26.71 14.09
CA THR A 80 6.04 26.22 14.05
C THR A 80 5.12 27.26 13.40
N GLU A 81 4.28 26.80 12.47
CA GLU A 81 3.22 27.57 11.82
C GLU A 81 1.86 27.01 12.24
N LYS A 82 1.34 27.44 13.40
CA LYS A 82 0.13 26.87 14.01
C LYS A 82 -0.60 27.92 14.85
N ALA A 83 -1.87 28.08 14.64
CA ALA A 83 -2.72 29.03 15.36
C ALA A 83 -2.10 30.46 15.39
N GLU A 84 -1.68 30.96 16.54
CA GLU A 84 -1.06 32.28 16.68
C GLU A 84 0.46 32.29 16.38
N GLN A 85 1.09 31.13 16.33
CA GLN A 85 2.53 31.00 16.03
C GLN A 85 2.78 31.14 14.53
N SER A 86 3.81 31.91 14.16
CA SER A 86 4.24 32.06 12.77
C SER A 86 5.72 31.79 12.60
N CYS A 87 6.03 31.08 11.52
CA CYS A 87 7.40 30.87 11.08
C CYS A 87 7.90 32.02 10.17
N LEU A 88 7.04 32.98 9.80
CA LEU A 88 7.43 34.10 8.95
C LEU A 88 8.49 34.97 9.66
N GLY A 89 9.59 35.23 8.97
CA GLY A 89 10.74 35.97 9.54
C GLY A 89 11.65 35.17 10.46
N SER A 90 11.35 33.89 10.71
CA SER A 90 12.24 33.00 11.47
C SER A 90 13.57 32.79 10.74
N TRP A 91 14.66 32.73 11.49
CA TRP A 91 15.98 32.35 10.96
C TRP A 91 16.09 30.83 10.67
N LEU A 92 15.21 30.03 11.29
CA LEU A 92 15.14 28.59 11.06
C LEU A 92 14.70 28.29 9.62
N ARG A 93 15.40 27.35 8.99
CA ARG A 93 15.17 26.99 7.59
C ARG A 93 14.06 25.96 7.39
N VAL A 94 13.68 25.24 8.44
CA VAL A 94 12.57 24.28 8.41
C VAL A 94 11.40 24.83 9.22
N ALA A 95 10.21 24.71 8.65
CA ALA A 95 8.96 25.01 9.35
C ALA A 95 8.05 23.78 9.34
N VAL A 96 7.36 23.52 10.46
CA VAL A 96 6.29 22.54 10.53
C VAL A 96 4.96 23.30 10.60
N GLY A 97 4.10 23.11 9.62
CA GLY A 97 2.90 23.91 9.40
C GLY A 97 1.60 23.11 9.47
N SER A 98 0.60 23.69 10.17
CA SER A 98 -0.78 23.21 10.15
C SER A 98 -1.48 23.67 8.88
N VAL A 99 -2.03 22.72 8.12
CA VAL A 99 -2.84 23.01 6.92
C VAL A 99 -4.01 23.93 7.27
N GLN A 100 -4.71 23.67 8.38
CA GLN A 100 -5.86 24.48 8.83
C GLN A 100 -5.48 25.94 9.15
N THR A 101 -4.23 26.18 9.53
CA THR A 101 -3.71 27.54 9.75
C THR A 101 -3.32 28.21 8.44
N LEU A 102 -2.51 27.52 7.63
CA LEU A 102 -1.97 28.08 6.37
C LEU A 102 -3.04 28.27 5.29
N MET A 103 -4.08 27.41 5.22
CA MET A 103 -5.14 27.55 4.23
C MET A 103 -5.96 28.85 4.37
N ARG A 104 -5.84 29.57 5.50
CA ARG A 104 -6.55 30.83 5.72
C ARG A 104 -5.98 31.93 4.82
N PRO A 105 -6.81 32.62 3.99
CA PRO A 105 -6.32 33.54 2.96
C PRO A 105 -5.39 34.63 3.49
N LYS A 106 -5.74 35.26 4.63
CA LYS A 106 -4.90 36.31 5.24
C LYS A 106 -3.55 35.77 5.73
N ARG A 107 -3.53 34.53 6.22
CA ARG A 107 -2.31 33.90 6.72
C ARG A 107 -1.38 33.55 5.57
N LEU A 108 -1.94 32.90 4.55
CA LEU A 108 -1.19 32.49 3.36
C LEU A 108 -0.64 33.71 2.58
N ALA A 109 -1.44 34.75 2.40
CA ALA A 109 -1.03 35.98 1.72
C ALA A 109 0.10 36.77 2.42
N ALA A 110 0.38 36.50 3.69
CA ALA A 110 1.50 37.10 4.41
C ALA A 110 2.86 36.54 3.96
N PHE A 111 2.91 35.36 3.37
CA PHE A 111 4.12 34.75 2.87
C PHE A 111 4.40 35.14 1.43
N PRO A 112 5.66 35.49 1.06
CA PRO A 112 6.09 35.55 -0.33
C PRO A 112 5.86 34.21 -1.03
N ARG A 113 5.56 34.21 -2.31
CA ARG A 113 5.29 32.97 -3.09
C ARG A 113 6.50 32.04 -3.15
N ASP A 114 7.69 32.58 -3.13
CA ASP A 114 8.98 31.89 -3.15
C ASP A 114 9.58 31.66 -1.75
N TYR A 115 8.78 31.86 -0.68
CA TYR A 115 9.29 31.76 0.69
C TYR A 115 9.80 30.34 1.04
N PHE A 116 9.14 29.30 0.53
CA PHE A 116 9.56 27.91 0.66
C PHE A 116 10.00 27.37 -0.71
N GLY A 117 11.22 26.84 -0.77
CA GLY A 117 11.74 26.16 -1.96
C GLY A 117 11.33 24.68 -2.02
N THR A 118 10.95 24.09 -0.87
CA THR A 118 10.50 22.70 -0.79
C THR A 118 9.33 22.55 0.18
N ILE A 119 8.30 21.78 -0.23
CA ILE A 119 7.15 21.43 0.61
C ILE A 119 7.08 19.91 0.74
N ILE A 120 6.99 19.41 1.96
CA ILE A 120 6.84 18.00 2.28
C ILE A 120 5.46 17.79 2.90
N ILE A 121 4.68 16.87 2.35
CA ILE A 121 3.33 16.55 2.81
C ILE A 121 3.37 15.15 3.43
N ASP A 122 3.26 15.08 4.76
CA ASP A 122 3.04 13.80 5.45
C ASP A 122 1.58 13.39 5.31
N GLU A 123 1.35 12.09 5.19
CA GLU A 123 0.04 11.48 4.86
C GLU A 123 -0.58 12.11 3.59
N ALA A 124 0.18 12.03 2.49
CA ALA A 124 -0.12 12.71 1.23
C ALA A 124 -1.48 12.34 0.60
N HIS A 125 -2.16 11.29 1.08
CA HIS A 125 -3.54 10.97 0.66
C HIS A 125 -4.54 12.12 0.98
N HIS A 126 -4.19 13.03 1.88
CA HIS A 126 -4.97 14.25 2.13
C HIS A 126 -4.70 15.38 1.13
N ALA A 127 -3.64 15.28 0.32
CA ALA A 127 -3.19 16.37 -0.57
C ALA A 127 -4.19 16.75 -1.67
N VAL A 128 -5.11 15.86 -2.01
CA VAL A 128 -6.18 16.09 -3.02
C VAL A 128 -7.26 17.07 -2.56
N SER A 129 -7.26 17.47 -1.28
CA SER A 129 -8.25 18.41 -0.77
C SER A 129 -7.95 19.85 -1.19
N ASP A 130 -9.01 20.66 -1.34
CA ASP A 130 -8.90 22.09 -1.68
C ASP A 130 -7.97 22.88 -0.75
N SER A 131 -7.87 22.45 0.50
CA SER A 131 -7.02 23.09 1.51
C SER A 131 -5.54 23.02 1.15
N TYR A 132 -5.08 21.83 0.75
CA TYR A 132 -3.71 21.64 0.26
C TYR A 132 -3.50 22.32 -1.09
N GLY A 133 -4.46 22.20 -2.00
CA GLY A 133 -4.40 22.84 -3.31
C GLY A 133 -4.18 24.36 -3.22
N ARG A 134 -4.81 25.04 -2.25
CA ARG A 134 -4.59 26.47 -2.03
C ARG A 134 -3.16 26.80 -1.59
N ILE A 135 -2.57 25.97 -0.71
CA ILE A 135 -1.20 26.17 -0.22
C ILE A 135 -0.21 25.92 -1.36
N LEU A 136 -0.38 24.82 -2.09
CA LEU A 136 0.52 24.45 -3.19
C LEU A 136 0.46 25.48 -4.35
N ASN A 137 -0.74 25.96 -4.69
CA ASN A 137 -0.89 27.02 -5.69
C ASN A 137 -0.32 28.38 -5.26
N HIS A 138 -0.17 28.63 -3.97
CA HIS A 138 0.48 29.83 -3.47
C HIS A 138 2.02 29.73 -3.59
N PHE A 139 2.59 28.57 -3.25
CA PHE A 139 4.01 28.30 -3.34
C PHE A 139 4.35 27.51 -4.62
N ASP A 140 3.89 28.01 -5.76
CA ASP A 140 3.89 27.33 -7.05
C ASP A 140 5.29 27.02 -7.63
N SER A 141 6.34 27.66 -7.11
CA SER A 141 7.73 27.39 -7.45
C SER A 141 8.43 26.34 -6.55
N ALA A 142 7.75 25.87 -5.49
CA ALA A 142 8.35 24.93 -4.58
C ALA A 142 8.36 23.49 -5.15
N LYS A 143 9.45 22.76 -4.90
CA LYS A 143 9.46 21.30 -5.09
C LYS A 143 8.57 20.62 -4.05
N VAL A 144 7.70 19.71 -4.46
CA VAL A 144 6.72 19.07 -3.59
C VAL A 144 7.02 17.59 -3.43
N LEU A 145 7.12 17.12 -2.20
CA LEU A 145 7.23 15.72 -1.84
C LEU A 145 5.97 15.28 -1.08
N GLY A 146 5.22 14.34 -1.62
CA GLY A 146 4.20 13.64 -0.88
C GLY A 146 4.76 12.35 -0.27
N VAL A 147 4.38 12.03 0.97
CA VAL A 147 4.74 10.77 1.61
C VAL A 147 3.47 10.11 2.14
N THR A 148 3.25 8.86 1.78
CA THR A 148 2.06 8.09 2.20
C THR A 148 2.40 6.66 2.57
N ALA A 149 1.52 5.99 3.32
CA ALA A 149 1.79 4.62 3.78
C ALA A 149 1.56 3.58 2.68
N THR A 150 0.38 3.57 2.10
CA THR A 150 0.02 2.63 1.02
C THR A 150 -1.19 3.25 0.32
N PRO A 151 -1.00 3.91 -0.80
CA PRO A 151 -2.13 4.43 -1.56
C PRO A 151 -2.89 3.24 -2.19
N ASP A 152 -4.20 3.25 -2.06
CA ASP A 152 -5.06 2.39 -2.87
C ASP A 152 -4.99 2.84 -4.34
N ARG A 153 -5.39 1.96 -5.27
CA ARG A 153 -5.46 2.30 -6.70
C ARG A 153 -6.37 3.51 -6.98
N GLY A 154 -7.46 3.63 -6.21
CA GLY A 154 -8.33 4.81 -6.24
C GLY A 154 -7.64 6.06 -5.72
N ASP A 155 -6.91 5.95 -4.62
CA ASP A 155 -6.11 7.03 -4.03
C ASP A 155 -4.98 7.47 -4.98
N MET A 156 -4.31 6.53 -5.65
CA MET A 156 -3.25 6.82 -6.64
C MET A 156 -3.77 7.63 -7.82
N ARG A 157 -4.97 7.33 -8.34
CA ARG A 157 -5.60 8.15 -9.39
C ARG A 157 -5.83 9.58 -8.93
N ASN A 158 -6.33 9.76 -7.72
CA ASN A 158 -6.56 11.08 -7.14
C ASN A 158 -5.24 11.81 -6.88
N LEU A 159 -4.24 11.11 -6.34
CA LEU A 159 -2.90 11.65 -6.09
C LEU A 159 -2.16 12.03 -7.38
N GLY A 160 -2.41 11.33 -8.48
CA GLY A 160 -1.91 11.67 -9.81
C GLY A 160 -2.39 13.04 -10.35
N SER A 161 -3.41 13.64 -9.72
CA SER A 161 -3.80 15.04 -10.02
C SER A 161 -2.92 16.08 -9.33
N VAL A 162 -2.19 15.69 -8.27
CA VAL A 162 -1.32 16.57 -7.47
C VAL A 162 0.15 16.27 -7.72
N PHE A 163 0.53 15.00 -7.85
CA PHE A 163 1.91 14.56 -8.02
C PHE A 163 2.15 14.09 -9.46
N GLN A 164 3.27 14.51 -10.04
CA GLN A 164 3.64 14.19 -11.42
C GLN A 164 4.21 12.77 -11.54
N SER A 165 4.80 12.25 -10.46
CA SER A 165 5.43 10.93 -10.47
C SER A 165 5.38 10.24 -9.11
N LEU A 166 5.59 8.92 -9.12
CA LEU A 166 5.92 8.11 -7.96
C LEU A 166 7.44 7.85 -7.99
N ALA A 167 8.20 8.51 -7.09
CA ALA A 167 9.65 8.36 -7.07
C ALA A 167 10.08 6.97 -6.60
N TYR A 168 9.45 6.48 -5.54
CA TYR A 168 9.82 5.20 -4.95
C TYR A 168 8.62 4.56 -4.25
N GLU A 169 8.49 3.26 -4.44
CA GLU A 169 7.52 2.42 -3.75
C GLU A 169 8.23 1.31 -3.00
N TYR A 170 7.92 1.21 -1.70
CA TYR A 170 8.37 0.12 -0.85
C TYR A 170 7.16 -0.60 -0.28
N SER A 171 6.90 -1.82 -0.74
CA SER A 171 5.70 -2.55 -0.35
C SER A 171 5.79 -3.14 1.05
N LEU A 172 4.64 -3.37 1.69
CA LEU A 172 4.54 -4.05 2.97
C LEU A 172 5.15 -5.46 2.89
N THR A 173 4.86 -6.18 1.82
CA THR A 173 5.41 -7.51 1.51
C THR A 173 6.93 -7.50 1.53
N LYS A 174 7.54 -6.55 0.81
CA LYS A 174 9.00 -6.40 0.76
C LYS A 174 9.59 -6.06 2.13
N ALA A 175 8.93 -5.18 2.88
CA ALA A 175 9.37 -4.81 4.23
C ALA A 175 9.37 -5.99 5.22
N ILE A 176 8.39 -6.88 5.11
CA ILE A 176 8.33 -8.10 5.93
C ILE A 176 9.40 -9.10 5.46
N ARG A 177 9.51 -9.38 4.16
CA ARG A 177 10.51 -10.32 3.61
C ARG A 177 11.95 -9.90 3.92
N GLU A 178 12.24 -8.61 3.90
CA GLU A 178 13.56 -8.07 4.25
C GLU A 178 13.79 -7.93 5.77
N GLY A 179 12.80 -8.31 6.59
CA GLY A 179 12.93 -8.31 8.06
C GLY A 179 12.89 -6.93 8.70
N TYR A 180 12.34 -5.92 8.05
CA TYR A 180 12.14 -4.59 8.63
C TYR A 180 10.80 -4.43 9.37
N LEU A 181 9.86 -5.32 9.09
CA LEU A 181 8.60 -5.48 9.82
C LEU A 181 8.40 -6.95 10.18
N VAL A 182 7.61 -7.23 11.23
CA VAL A 182 7.26 -8.60 11.60
C VAL A 182 6.23 -9.20 10.65
N PRO A 183 6.23 -10.54 10.45
CA PRO A 183 5.17 -11.24 9.75
C PRO A 183 3.79 -10.97 10.35
N ILE A 184 2.76 -10.95 9.53
CA ILE A 184 1.37 -10.77 9.95
C ILE A 184 0.64 -12.09 9.83
N LYS A 185 0.10 -12.58 10.94
CA LYS A 185 -0.77 -13.74 10.99
C LYS A 185 -2.21 -13.28 11.15
N ALA A 186 -3.02 -13.46 10.12
CA ALA A 186 -4.44 -13.15 10.17
C ALA A 186 -5.23 -14.34 10.71
N LEU A 187 -6.10 -14.10 11.68
CA LEU A 187 -7.07 -15.06 12.18
C LEU A 187 -8.48 -14.54 11.86
N THR A 188 -9.17 -15.22 10.96
CA THR A 188 -10.56 -14.93 10.66
C THR A 188 -11.46 -15.60 11.70
N VAL A 189 -12.11 -14.79 12.53
CA VAL A 189 -13.03 -15.26 13.55
C VAL A 189 -14.39 -15.53 12.90
N PRO A 190 -14.99 -16.73 13.06
CA PRO A 190 -16.24 -17.12 12.37
C PRO A 190 -17.49 -16.49 13.02
N LEU A 191 -17.42 -15.24 13.39
CA LEU A 191 -18.51 -14.44 13.94
C LEU A 191 -19.06 -13.55 12.82
N LYS A 192 -20.23 -13.92 12.29
CA LYS A 192 -20.88 -13.17 11.22
C LYS A 192 -21.62 -11.96 11.79
N MET A 193 -21.14 -10.77 11.50
CA MET A 193 -21.75 -9.51 11.91
C MET A 193 -22.46 -8.85 10.72
N ASP A 194 -23.72 -8.49 10.91
CA ASP A 194 -24.55 -7.90 9.85
C ASP A 194 -24.36 -6.39 9.76
N LEU A 195 -23.89 -5.93 8.60
CA LEU A 195 -23.71 -4.52 8.25
C LEU A 195 -24.64 -4.02 7.15
N THR A 196 -25.66 -4.79 6.78
CA THR A 196 -26.56 -4.44 5.65
C THR A 196 -27.31 -3.13 5.86
N GLY A 197 -27.60 -2.78 7.11
CA GLY A 197 -28.27 -1.52 7.50
C GLY A 197 -27.33 -0.32 7.70
N VAL A 198 -26.00 -0.49 7.57
CA VAL A 198 -25.03 0.58 7.85
C VAL A 198 -24.89 1.52 6.66
N GLY A 199 -25.15 2.80 6.86
CA GLY A 199 -25.01 3.84 5.84
C GLY A 199 -23.55 4.19 5.55
N VAL A 200 -23.32 4.85 4.39
CA VAL A 200 -22.00 5.34 3.96
C VAL A 200 -21.99 6.87 4.00
N GLN A 201 -20.90 7.46 4.49
CA GLN A 201 -20.65 8.90 4.53
C GLN A 201 -19.19 9.17 4.17
N SER A 202 -18.95 10.10 3.24
CA SER A 202 -17.59 10.48 2.80
C SER A 202 -16.70 9.29 2.37
N GLY A 203 -17.30 8.29 1.71
CA GLY A 203 -16.57 7.12 1.19
C GLY A 203 -16.33 5.99 2.20
N ASP A 204 -16.70 6.15 3.46
CA ASP A 204 -16.58 5.12 4.51
C ASP A 204 -17.90 4.92 5.26
N PHE A 205 -17.98 3.96 6.17
CA PHE A 205 -19.15 3.70 6.98
C PHE A 205 -19.46 4.82 7.94
N LYS A 206 -20.76 5.06 8.16
CA LYS A 206 -21.26 5.98 9.16
C LYS A 206 -20.95 5.45 10.57
N PRO A 207 -20.14 6.15 11.40
CA PRO A 207 -19.71 5.62 12.69
C PRO A 207 -20.86 5.26 13.65
N GLY A 208 -21.94 6.05 13.64
CA GLY A 208 -23.10 5.80 14.52
C GLY A 208 -23.91 4.56 14.13
N ASP A 209 -24.09 4.32 12.84
CA ASP A 209 -24.80 3.14 12.35
C ASP A 209 -23.97 1.88 12.60
N LEU A 210 -22.64 2.00 12.37
CA LEU A 210 -21.68 0.93 12.63
C LEU A 210 -21.62 0.56 14.12
N ASP A 211 -21.67 1.56 15.00
CA ASP A 211 -21.74 1.37 16.45
C ASP A 211 -22.95 0.54 16.86
N SER A 212 -24.12 0.89 16.30
CA SER A 212 -25.36 0.17 16.57
C SER A 212 -25.34 -1.28 16.06
N ALA A 213 -24.72 -1.51 14.92
CA ALA A 213 -24.58 -2.85 14.34
C ALA A 213 -23.58 -3.72 15.14
N LEU A 214 -22.54 -3.12 15.72
CA LEU A 214 -21.50 -3.82 16.48
C LEU A 214 -21.94 -4.17 17.91
N ASP A 215 -22.76 -3.33 18.54
CA ASP A 215 -23.10 -3.40 19.97
C ASP A 215 -23.59 -4.77 20.45
N PRO A 216 -24.44 -5.53 19.72
CA PRO A 216 -24.91 -6.85 20.13
C PRO A 216 -23.81 -7.92 20.22
N TYR A 217 -22.70 -7.73 19.51
CA TYR A 217 -21.63 -8.73 19.38
C TYR A 217 -20.47 -8.53 20.35
N LEU A 218 -20.41 -7.40 21.08
CA LEU A 218 -19.25 -7.02 21.91
C LEU A 218 -18.85 -8.11 22.92
N TYR A 219 -19.81 -8.79 23.56
CA TYR A 219 -19.51 -9.86 24.50
C TYR A 219 -18.90 -11.08 23.81
N GLN A 220 -19.43 -11.48 22.67
CA GLN A 220 -18.92 -12.61 21.88
C GLN A 220 -17.51 -12.31 21.36
N ILE A 221 -17.26 -11.08 20.91
CA ILE A 221 -15.92 -10.62 20.49
C ILE A 221 -14.93 -10.71 21.66
N ALA A 222 -15.31 -10.27 22.85
CA ALA A 222 -14.46 -10.36 24.04
C ALA A 222 -14.16 -11.82 24.43
N ASP A 223 -15.14 -12.72 24.28
CA ASP A 223 -14.95 -14.15 24.53
C ASP A 223 -13.99 -14.79 23.51
N GLU A 224 -14.05 -14.39 22.23
CA GLU A 224 -13.10 -14.83 21.22
C GLU A 224 -11.69 -14.25 21.46
N MET A 225 -11.58 -12.99 21.87
CA MET A 225 -10.30 -12.40 22.25
C MET A 225 -9.67 -13.14 23.45
N ALA A 226 -10.48 -13.54 24.44
CA ALA A 226 -9.98 -14.30 25.60
C ALA A 226 -9.40 -15.66 25.21
N LYS A 227 -9.90 -16.29 24.15
CA LYS A 227 -9.38 -17.56 23.62
C LYS A 227 -8.11 -17.38 22.78
N THR A 228 -8.01 -16.28 22.05
CA THR A 228 -7.03 -16.13 20.96
C THR A 228 -5.87 -15.20 21.27
N CYS A 229 -6.06 -14.18 22.11
CA CYS A 229 -5.06 -13.15 22.36
C CYS A 229 -4.94 -12.67 23.82
N ALA A 230 -5.34 -13.51 24.81
CA ALA A 230 -5.29 -13.17 26.24
C ALA A 230 -3.90 -12.70 26.70
N ASP A 231 -2.84 -13.31 26.21
CA ASP A 231 -1.44 -13.04 26.58
C ASP A 231 -0.76 -12.01 25.66
N ARG A 232 -1.50 -11.44 24.70
CA ARG A 232 -0.92 -10.50 23.74
C ARG A 232 -1.15 -9.05 24.17
N LYS A 233 -0.20 -8.20 23.78
CA LYS A 233 -0.32 -6.76 23.90
C LYS A 233 -1.13 -6.21 22.74
N THR A 234 -2.39 -5.90 23.00
CA THR A 234 -3.44 -5.73 21.98
C THR A 234 -3.90 -4.28 21.87
N VAL A 235 -4.10 -3.82 20.64
CA VAL A 235 -4.82 -2.57 20.34
C VAL A 235 -6.12 -2.90 19.63
N VAL A 236 -7.23 -2.30 20.10
CA VAL A 236 -8.57 -2.48 19.53
C VAL A 236 -9.05 -1.16 18.95
N PHE A 237 -9.40 -1.16 17.67
CA PHE A 237 -9.98 -0.01 16.98
C PHE A 237 -11.49 -0.14 16.90
N LEU A 238 -12.21 0.83 17.46
CA LEU A 238 -13.68 0.85 17.55
C LEU A 238 -14.27 2.09 16.84
N PRO A 239 -15.57 2.08 16.46
CA PRO A 239 -16.17 3.18 15.71
C PRO A 239 -16.37 4.46 16.52
N LEU A 240 -16.76 4.35 17.80
CA LEU A 240 -17.05 5.49 18.66
C LEU A 240 -16.41 5.36 20.05
N VAL A 241 -16.23 6.49 20.72
CA VAL A 241 -15.67 6.56 22.08
C VAL A 241 -16.53 5.78 23.07
N LYS A 242 -17.87 5.95 23.04
CA LYS A 242 -18.79 5.24 23.95
C LYS A 242 -18.67 3.72 23.82
N THR A 243 -18.52 3.20 22.60
CA THR A 243 -18.33 1.76 22.35
C THR A 243 -16.97 1.31 22.84
N SER A 244 -15.94 2.13 22.66
CA SER A 244 -14.59 1.89 23.16
C SER A 244 -14.59 1.76 24.68
N GLN A 245 -15.25 2.65 25.40
CA GLN A 245 -15.41 2.61 26.85
C GLN A 245 -16.20 1.38 27.32
N LYS A 246 -17.34 1.09 26.68
CA LYS A 246 -18.15 -0.09 26.98
C LYS A 246 -17.37 -1.37 26.75
N PHE A 247 -16.64 -1.46 25.63
CA PHE A 247 -15.86 -2.65 25.30
C PHE A 247 -14.68 -2.85 26.25
N ARG A 248 -14.00 -1.78 26.70
CA ARG A 248 -13.01 -1.83 27.76
C ARG A 248 -13.57 -2.49 29.04
N ASP A 249 -14.79 -2.09 29.47
CA ASP A 249 -15.41 -2.66 30.68
C ASP A 249 -15.76 -4.14 30.52
N ILE A 250 -16.24 -4.53 29.34
CA ILE A 250 -16.50 -5.92 28.99
C ILE A 250 -15.19 -6.74 29.04
N LEU A 251 -14.10 -6.23 28.44
CA LEU A 251 -12.80 -6.90 28.46
C LEU A 251 -12.26 -7.06 29.90
N CYS A 252 -12.40 -6.03 30.75
CA CYS A 252 -12.03 -6.13 32.16
C CYS A 252 -12.83 -7.22 32.87
N SER A 253 -14.12 -7.39 32.57
CA SER A 253 -14.95 -8.47 33.12
C SER A 253 -14.53 -9.87 32.64
N ARG A 254 -13.77 -9.97 31.55
CA ARG A 254 -13.18 -11.20 31.00
C ARG A 254 -11.73 -11.43 31.44
N GLY A 255 -11.22 -10.63 32.38
CA GLY A 255 -9.88 -10.80 32.96
C GLY A 255 -8.76 -10.07 32.23
N PHE A 256 -9.07 -9.26 31.20
CA PHE A 256 -8.07 -8.40 30.59
C PHE A 256 -7.76 -7.19 31.47
N ARG A 257 -6.52 -6.72 31.43
CA ARG A 257 -6.15 -5.40 31.96
C ARG A 257 -6.31 -4.38 30.84
N ALA A 258 -7.56 -3.98 30.60
CA ALA A 258 -7.90 -3.09 29.50
C ALA A 258 -8.00 -1.64 29.94
N ALA A 259 -7.48 -0.74 29.10
CA ALA A 259 -7.68 0.70 29.21
C ALA A 259 -8.35 1.26 27.94
N GLU A 260 -8.91 2.45 28.04
CA GLU A 260 -9.47 3.19 26.91
C GLU A 260 -8.81 4.55 26.82
N VAL A 261 -8.57 5.00 25.58
CA VAL A 261 -8.01 6.32 25.31
C VAL A 261 -8.71 6.98 24.13
N ASN A 262 -9.06 8.25 24.30
CA ASN A 262 -9.66 9.08 23.27
C ASN A 262 -9.08 10.51 23.26
N GLY A 263 -9.56 11.37 22.35
CA GLY A 263 -9.07 12.74 22.21
C GLY A 263 -9.38 13.66 23.41
N GLU A 264 -10.35 13.29 24.23
CA GLU A 264 -10.80 14.07 25.40
C GLU A 264 -10.26 13.52 26.72
N SER A 265 -9.50 12.39 26.69
CA SER A 265 -8.91 11.78 27.89
C SER A 265 -7.87 12.73 28.52
N PRO A 266 -8.09 13.26 29.74
CA PRO A 266 -7.15 14.18 30.38
C PRO A 266 -5.86 13.48 30.83
N ASP A 267 -5.94 12.19 31.11
CA ASP A 267 -4.86 11.29 31.55
C ASP A 267 -4.25 10.47 30.40
N ARG A 268 -4.48 10.89 29.15
CA ARG A 268 -4.04 10.19 27.94
C ARG A 268 -2.56 9.79 27.98
N ALA A 269 -1.69 10.72 28.35
CA ALA A 269 -0.25 10.46 28.37
C ALA A 269 0.11 9.37 29.39
N GLU A 270 -0.54 9.39 30.54
CA GLU A 270 -0.35 8.39 31.60
C GLU A 270 -0.86 7.00 31.16
N ILE A 271 -2.06 6.93 30.56
CA ILE A 271 -2.62 5.67 30.05
C ILE A 271 -1.70 5.05 28.99
N LEU A 272 -1.20 5.85 28.04
CA LEU A 272 -0.30 5.39 27.00
C LEU A 272 1.04 4.90 27.58
N ALA A 273 1.59 5.61 28.56
CA ALA A 273 2.81 5.22 29.25
C ALA A 273 2.61 3.94 30.09
N ALA A 274 1.49 3.80 30.79
CA ALA A 274 1.14 2.60 31.53
C ALA A 274 0.94 1.39 30.61
N PHE A 275 0.31 1.59 29.45
CA PHE A 275 0.22 0.54 28.43
C PHE A 275 1.61 0.16 27.92
N ASP A 276 2.50 1.11 27.67
CA ASP A 276 3.87 0.81 27.21
C ASP A 276 4.66 0.02 28.26
N ARG A 277 4.53 0.35 29.55
CA ARG A 277 5.11 -0.42 30.67
C ARG A 277 4.49 -1.81 30.88
N GLY A 278 3.34 -2.13 30.22
CA GLY A 278 2.65 -3.41 30.32
C GLY A 278 1.71 -3.53 31.53
N GLU A 279 1.35 -2.41 32.16
CA GLU A 279 0.32 -2.38 33.21
C GLU A 279 -1.06 -2.75 32.65
N TYR A 280 -1.32 -2.31 31.42
CA TYR A 280 -2.44 -2.76 30.59
C TYR A 280 -1.94 -3.69 29.48
N ASN A 281 -2.70 -4.73 29.15
CA ASN A 281 -2.42 -5.60 28.01
C ASN A 281 -3.36 -5.32 26.81
N VAL A 282 -4.46 -4.60 27.03
CA VAL A 282 -5.37 -4.18 25.95
C VAL A 282 -5.61 -2.67 26.01
N LEU A 283 -5.52 -2.01 24.85
CA LEU A 283 -5.82 -0.60 24.70
C LEU A 283 -6.93 -0.42 23.66
N CYS A 284 -8.12 0.02 24.14
CA CYS A 284 -9.25 0.35 23.31
C CYS A 284 -9.18 1.81 22.86
N ASN A 285 -9.50 2.10 21.61
CA ASN A 285 -9.56 3.46 21.11
C ASN A 285 -10.55 3.64 19.97
N SER A 286 -10.99 4.89 19.80
CA SER A 286 -11.78 5.32 18.64
C SER A 286 -10.95 6.29 17.83
N MET A 287 -10.30 5.80 16.74
CA MET A 287 -9.53 6.59 15.76
C MET A 287 -8.31 7.38 16.25
N LEU A 288 -8.09 7.49 17.56
CA LEU A 288 -7.00 8.30 18.10
C LEU A 288 -5.62 7.75 17.72
N LEU A 289 -5.48 6.43 17.81
CA LEU A 289 -4.20 5.74 17.64
C LEU A 289 -3.89 5.36 16.19
N THR A 290 -4.70 5.76 15.24
CA THR A 290 -4.45 5.50 13.80
C THR A 290 -3.26 6.28 13.27
N GLU A 291 -3.01 7.46 13.83
CA GLU A 291 -1.90 8.33 13.42
C GLU A 291 -1.07 8.77 14.65
N GLY A 292 0.23 8.99 14.45
CA GLY A 292 1.10 9.64 15.42
C GLY A 292 1.54 8.82 16.63
N TRP A 293 0.81 7.82 17.08
CA TRP A 293 1.19 7.01 18.24
C TRP A 293 2.17 5.89 17.86
N ASP A 294 3.11 5.60 18.76
CA ASP A 294 4.16 4.60 18.55
C ASP A 294 4.34 3.71 19.78
N CYS A 295 4.03 2.41 19.64
CA CYS A 295 4.28 1.38 20.64
C CYS A 295 4.69 0.08 19.94
N PRO A 296 6.00 -0.12 19.67
CA PRO A 296 6.49 -1.27 18.91
C PRO A 296 6.19 -2.63 19.54
N SER A 297 5.98 -2.67 20.85
CA SER A 297 5.67 -3.90 21.59
C SER A 297 4.27 -4.48 21.33
N VAL A 298 3.37 -3.75 20.67
CA VAL A 298 2.05 -4.24 20.23
C VAL A 298 2.23 -5.42 19.29
N ASN A 299 1.66 -6.58 19.64
CA ASN A 299 1.73 -7.82 18.86
C ASN A 299 0.36 -8.43 18.53
N CYS A 300 -0.72 -7.69 18.82
CA CYS A 300 -2.07 -8.04 18.38
C CYS A 300 -2.84 -6.76 18.00
N VAL A 301 -3.53 -6.81 16.87
CA VAL A 301 -4.44 -5.74 16.41
C VAL A 301 -5.81 -6.35 16.16
N VAL A 302 -6.84 -5.70 16.70
CA VAL A 302 -8.24 -6.08 16.54
C VAL A 302 -8.97 -4.92 15.88
N VAL A 303 -9.50 -5.16 14.68
CA VAL A 303 -10.21 -4.14 13.91
C VAL A 303 -11.72 -4.35 14.05
N LEU A 304 -12.34 -3.67 15.00
CA LEU A 304 -13.80 -3.61 15.19
C LEU A 304 -14.45 -2.40 14.51
N ARG A 305 -13.68 -1.74 13.70
CA ARG A 305 -14.12 -0.69 12.81
C ARG A 305 -13.85 -1.11 11.36
N PRO A 306 -14.75 -1.91 10.76
CA PRO A 306 -14.64 -2.19 9.33
C PRO A 306 -14.62 -0.89 8.54
N THR A 307 -13.80 -0.84 7.51
CA THR A 307 -13.61 0.34 6.66
C THR A 307 -13.48 -0.08 5.20
N LYS A 308 -13.85 0.84 4.31
CA LYS A 308 -13.65 0.73 2.86
C LYS A 308 -12.35 1.41 2.43
N VAL A 309 -11.70 2.13 3.34
CA VAL A 309 -10.52 2.95 3.09
C VAL A 309 -9.26 2.14 3.42
N ARG A 310 -8.55 1.69 2.38
CA ARG A 310 -7.35 0.84 2.51
C ARG A 310 -6.23 1.53 3.28
N SER A 311 -6.04 2.83 3.07
CA SER A 311 -5.02 3.60 3.79
C SER A 311 -5.28 3.58 5.30
N LEU A 312 -6.52 3.76 5.73
CA LEU A 312 -6.92 3.68 7.14
C LEU A 312 -6.72 2.28 7.71
N TYR A 313 -7.11 1.24 6.97
CA TYR A 313 -6.89 -0.14 7.38
C TYR A 313 -5.40 -0.44 7.56
N SER A 314 -4.58 -0.06 6.58
CA SER A 314 -3.13 -0.23 6.64
C SER A 314 -2.48 0.54 7.79
N GLN A 315 -2.98 1.73 8.13
CA GLN A 315 -2.52 2.49 9.28
C GLN A 315 -2.84 1.78 10.60
N MET A 316 -4.06 1.26 10.76
CA MET A 316 -4.46 0.51 11.96
C MET A 316 -3.60 -0.73 12.16
N VAL A 317 -3.46 -1.56 11.13
CA VAL A 317 -2.65 -2.78 11.19
C VAL A 317 -1.17 -2.48 11.37
N GLY A 318 -0.68 -1.44 10.69
CA GLY A 318 0.71 -0.99 10.76
C GLY A 318 1.20 -0.59 12.17
N ARG A 319 0.29 -0.36 13.12
CA ARG A 319 0.67 -0.12 14.53
C ARG A 319 1.32 -1.35 15.16
N GLY A 320 0.93 -2.55 14.72
CA GLY A 320 1.44 -3.81 15.24
C GLY A 320 2.57 -4.43 14.41
N THR A 321 3.01 -3.85 13.31
CA THR A 321 4.01 -4.50 12.42
C THR A 321 5.46 -4.25 12.80
N ARG A 322 5.75 -3.30 13.70
CA ARG A 322 7.12 -2.91 14.05
C ARG A 322 7.87 -4.01 14.77
N LEU A 323 9.18 -4.04 14.55
CA LEU A 323 10.10 -4.93 15.27
C LEU A 323 10.19 -4.51 16.74
N PHE A 324 10.21 -5.51 17.62
CA PHE A 324 10.45 -5.32 19.04
C PHE A 324 11.14 -6.59 19.62
N PRO A 325 12.05 -6.46 20.60
CA PRO A 325 12.68 -7.63 21.21
C PRO A 325 11.67 -8.67 21.72
N GLY A 326 11.82 -9.92 21.31
CA GLY A 326 10.93 -11.02 21.67
C GLY A 326 9.62 -11.11 20.88
N LYS A 327 9.35 -10.17 19.98
CA LYS A 327 8.16 -10.19 19.11
C LYS A 327 8.47 -10.94 17.82
N THR A 328 7.75 -12.01 17.55
CA THR A 328 7.93 -12.89 16.38
C THR A 328 6.96 -12.58 15.24
N ASP A 329 5.76 -12.13 15.59
CA ASP A 329 4.69 -11.85 14.64
C ASP A 329 3.71 -10.77 15.16
N LEU A 330 2.83 -10.33 14.27
CA LEU A 330 1.61 -9.61 14.61
C LEU A 330 0.42 -10.54 14.38
N LEU A 331 -0.41 -10.74 15.40
CA LEU A 331 -1.72 -11.35 15.23
C LEU A 331 -2.75 -10.28 14.83
N LEU A 332 -3.38 -10.47 13.69
CA LEU A 332 -4.48 -9.62 13.22
C LEU A 332 -5.78 -10.42 13.34
N LEU A 333 -6.68 -9.97 14.22
CA LEU A 333 -8.01 -10.54 14.32
C LEU A 333 -8.94 -9.85 13.32
N ASP A 334 -9.43 -10.61 12.37
CA ASP A 334 -10.44 -10.22 11.39
C ASP A 334 -11.77 -10.92 11.69
N PHE A 335 -12.89 -10.26 11.41
CA PHE A 335 -14.23 -10.77 11.66
C PHE A 335 -14.98 -10.90 10.33
N LEU A 336 -15.91 -11.87 10.26
CA LEU A 336 -16.75 -12.07 9.09
C LEU A 336 -17.87 -11.04 9.09
N TRP A 337 -17.60 -9.90 8.44
CA TRP A 337 -18.59 -8.85 8.23
C TRP A 337 -19.51 -9.23 7.07
N HIS A 338 -20.80 -9.34 7.32
CA HIS A 338 -21.79 -9.57 6.27
C HIS A 338 -22.26 -8.23 5.70
N THR A 339 -22.05 -8.02 4.40
CA THR A 339 -22.45 -6.81 3.69
C THR A 339 -22.86 -7.16 2.25
N GLU A 340 -24.03 -6.70 1.83
CA GLU A 340 -24.54 -6.96 0.48
C GLU A 340 -24.02 -5.98 -0.59
N ARG A 341 -23.45 -4.86 -0.18
CA ARG A 341 -23.23 -3.71 -1.09
C ARG A 341 -21.82 -3.12 -1.05
N HIS A 342 -20.92 -3.61 -0.21
CA HIS A 342 -19.67 -2.89 0.04
C HIS A 342 -18.46 -3.81 0.07
N GLU A 343 -17.45 -3.44 -0.71
CA GLU A 343 -16.11 -3.99 -0.58
C GLU A 343 -15.49 -3.49 0.74
N LEU A 344 -15.10 -4.42 1.59
CA LEU A 344 -14.43 -4.14 2.86
C LEU A 344 -12.94 -4.41 2.75
N CYS A 345 -12.14 -3.59 3.41
CA CYS A 345 -10.73 -3.92 3.61
C CYS A 345 -10.60 -5.12 4.55
N ARG A 346 -9.86 -6.12 4.13
CA ARG A 346 -9.56 -7.37 4.83
C ARG A 346 -8.05 -7.59 4.87
N PRO A 347 -7.54 -8.56 5.64
CA PRO A 347 -6.10 -8.87 5.67
C PRO A 347 -5.48 -9.06 4.28
N ALA A 348 -6.19 -9.68 3.36
CA ALA A 348 -5.75 -9.88 1.98
C ALA A 348 -5.41 -8.55 1.26
N HIS A 349 -6.15 -7.48 1.50
CA HIS A 349 -5.91 -6.17 0.88
C HIS A 349 -4.61 -5.49 1.35
N LEU A 350 -3.94 -6.00 2.37
CA LEU A 350 -2.63 -5.49 2.79
C LEU A 350 -1.51 -5.91 1.85
N VAL A 351 -1.65 -7.08 1.21
CA VAL A 351 -0.58 -7.76 0.47
C VAL A 351 -0.93 -8.08 -0.97
N CYS A 352 -2.22 -8.32 -1.29
CA CYS A 352 -2.66 -8.63 -2.65
C CYS A 352 -2.79 -7.37 -3.50
N GLU A 353 -2.34 -7.46 -4.75
CA GLU A 353 -2.40 -6.36 -5.71
C GLU A 353 -3.74 -6.30 -6.44
N THR A 354 -4.40 -7.43 -6.65
CA THR A 354 -5.68 -7.52 -7.36
C THR A 354 -6.82 -7.93 -6.45
N ALA A 355 -8.03 -7.48 -6.77
CA ALA A 355 -9.23 -7.84 -6.00
C ALA A 355 -9.51 -9.34 -6.05
N GLU A 356 -9.25 -9.97 -7.21
CA GLU A 356 -9.46 -11.40 -7.44
C GLU A 356 -8.58 -12.28 -6.55
N VAL A 357 -7.28 -11.93 -6.42
CA VAL A 357 -6.35 -12.61 -5.51
C VAL A 357 -6.75 -12.38 -4.05
N ALA A 358 -7.18 -11.17 -3.70
CA ALA A 358 -7.63 -10.86 -2.35
C ALA A 358 -8.90 -11.63 -1.96
N GLU A 359 -9.82 -11.85 -2.90
CA GLU A 359 -11.03 -12.64 -2.71
C GLU A 359 -10.68 -14.12 -2.51
N SER A 360 -9.88 -14.71 -3.41
CA SER A 360 -9.38 -16.09 -3.31
C SER A 360 -8.65 -16.35 -1.98
N MET A 361 -7.75 -15.45 -1.58
CA MET A 361 -7.06 -15.54 -0.30
C MET A 361 -8.01 -15.48 0.89
N THR A 362 -9.03 -14.60 0.84
CA THR A 362 -10.00 -14.44 1.94
C THR A 362 -10.86 -15.70 2.11
N GLU A 363 -11.29 -16.30 1.01
CA GLU A 363 -12.07 -17.55 1.02
C GLU A 363 -11.24 -18.70 1.60
N SER A 364 -10.02 -18.89 1.11
CA SER A 364 -9.10 -19.94 1.59
C SER A 364 -8.75 -19.77 3.07
N ALA A 365 -8.52 -18.55 3.55
CA ALA A 365 -8.25 -18.28 4.96
C ALA A 365 -9.47 -18.56 5.86
N ALA A 366 -10.68 -18.31 5.38
CA ALA A 366 -11.90 -18.63 6.12
C ALA A 366 -12.13 -20.15 6.27
N GLU A 367 -11.70 -20.94 5.28
CA GLU A 367 -11.83 -22.41 5.31
C GLU A 367 -10.80 -23.08 6.23
N GLN A 368 -9.60 -22.52 6.38
CA GLN A 368 -8.52 -23.11 7.17
C GLN A 368 -8.75 -23.07 8.68
N GLY A 369 -9.53 -22.11 9.21
CA GLY A 369 -9.98 -22.05 10.60
C GLY A 369 -8.89 -21.78 11.66
N GLY A 370 -7.69 -21.35 11.27
CA GLY A 370 -6.56 -21.01 12.15
C GLY A 370 -5.85 -19.74 11.72
N PRO A 371 -4.83 -19.28 12.49
CA PRO A 371 -4.00 -18.14 12.07
C PRO A 371 -3.19 -18.48 10.81
N VAL A 372 -3.31 -17.66 9.78
CA VAL A 372 -2.66 -17.84 8.47
C VAL A 372 -1.65 -16.73 8.26
N ASP A 373 -0.44 -17.06 7.82
CA ASP A 373 0.53 -16.05 7.36
C ASP A 373 0.02 -15.40 6.07
N ILE A 374 -0.14 -14.08 6.09
CA ILE A 374 -0.75 -13.37 4.96
C ILE A 374 0.13 -13.37 3.70
N LEU A 375 1.46 -13.50 3.83
CA LEU A 375 2.34 -13.57 2.67
C LEU A 375 2.29 -14.94 2.00
N GLU A 376 2.34 -16.01 2.78
CA GLU A 376 2.21 -17.38 2.26
C GLU A 376 0.83 -17.59 1.62
N ALA A 377 -0.23 -17.09 2.28
CA ALA A 377 -1.58 -17.18 1.74
C ALA A 377 -1.78 -16.36 0.46
N ALA A 378 -1.15 -15.19 0.35
CA ALA A 378 -1.18 -14.38 -0.87
C ALA A 378 -0.45 -15.08 -2.02
N GLU A 379 0.75 -15.65 -1.79
CA GLU A 379 1.50 -16.39 -2.80
C GLU A 379 0.71 -17.61 -3.32
N GLN A 380 0.03 -18.33 -2.42
CA GLN A 380 -0.83 -19.44 -2.81
C GLN A 380 -2.02 -18.96 -3.65
N ALA A 381 -2.72 -17.91 -3.20
CA ALA A 381 -3.87 -17.35 -3.92
C ALA A 381 -3.48 -16.78 -5.30
N GLU A 382 -2.30 -16.14 -5.42
CA GLU A 382 -1.76 -15.71 -6.71
C GLU A 382 -1.55 -16.90 -7.65
N SER A 383 -0.96 -17.98 -7.15
CA SER A 383 -0.75 -19.21 -7.92
C SER A 383 -2.07 -19.81 -8.41
N ASP A 384 -3.06 -19.88 -7.52
CA ASP A 384 -4.37 -20.44 -7.82
C ASP A 384 -5.12 -19.60 -8.88
N VAL A 385 -5.09 -18.27 -8.76
CA VAL A 385 -5.71 -17.34 -9.73
C VAL A 385 -4.99 -17.42 -11.09
N VAL A 386 -3.66 -17.50 -11.10
CA VAL A 386 -2.89 -17.69 -12.36
C VAL A 386 -3.29 -18.98 -13.04
N GLN A 387 -3.36 -20.08 -12.29
CA GLN A 387 -3.77 -21.37 -12.84
C GLN A 387 -5.20 -21.31 -13.42
N GLN A 388 -6.15 -20.72 -12.73
CA GLN A 388 -7.51 -20.55 -13.22
C GLN A 388 -7.58 -19.70 -14.49
N ARG A 389 -6.79 -18.61 -14.57
CA ARG A 389 -6.69 -17.76 -15.77
C ARG A 389 -6.07 -18.52 -16.94
N GLU A 390 -5.00 -19.29 -16.70
CA GLU A 390 -4.38 -20.11 -17.73
C GLU A 390 -5.36 -21.15 -18.29
N GLU A 391 -6.12 -21.82 -17.43
CA GLU A 391 -7.16 -22.79 -17.85
C GLU A 391 -8.27 -22.11 -18.66
N SER A 392 -8.74 -20.93 -18.21
CA SER A 392 -9.75 -20.15 -18.92
C SER A 392 -9.23 -19.68 -20.29
N LEU A 393 -7.99 -19.18 -20.35
CA LEU A 393 -7.36 -18.74 -21.59
C LEU A 393 -7.14 -19.92 -22.56
N ALA A 394 -6.68 -21.07 -22.06
CA ALA A 394 -6.51 -22.28 -22.86
C ALA A 394 -7.83 -22.69 -23.55
N LYS A 395 -8.95 -22.54 -22.84
CA LYS A 395 -10.30 -22.78 -23.37
C LYS A 395 -10.65 -21.76 -24.46
N GLN A 396 -10.43 -20.45 -24.20
CA GLN A 396 -10.70 -19.39 -25.18
C GLN A 396 -9.82 -19.52 -26.43
N LEU A 397 -8.53 -19.84 -26.28
CA LEU A 397 -7.60 -20.05 -27.39
C LEU A 397 -7.96 -21.28 -28.22
N ALA A 398 -8.53 -22.33 -27.61
CA ALA A 398 -9.06 -23.47 -28.33
C ALA A 398 -10.25 -23.09 -29.24
N GLU A 399 -11.08 -22.15 -28.79
CA GLU A 399 -12.19 -21.59 -29.57
C GLU A 399 -11.72 -20.59 -30.65
N MET A 400 -10.63 -19.85 -30.41
CA MET A 400 -10.08 -18.82 -31.31
C MET A 400 -9.13 -19.35 -32.40
N LYS A 401 -8.91 -20.66 -32.52
CA LYS A 401 -7.97 -21.29 -33.49
C LYS A 401 -8.17 -20.94 -34.98
N SER A 402 -9.19 -20.19 -35.34
CA SER A 402 -9.48 -19.80 -36.74
C SER A 402 -8.87 -18.46 -37.19
N ARG A 403 -8.28 -17.64 -36.32
CA ARG A 403 -7.76 -16.32 -36.71
C ARG A 403 -6.23 -16.34 -36.87
N LYS A 404 -5.76 -16.35 -38.11
CA LYS A 404 -4.34 -16.16 -38.49
C LYS A 404 -3.86 -14.75 -38.15
N ARG A 405 -3.38 -14.47 -36.92
CA ARG A 405 -2.68 -13.23 -36.58
C ARG A 405 -1.21 -13.53 -36.24
N ARG A 406 -0.30 -12.67 -36.74
CA ARG A 406 1.17 -12.80 -36.57
C ARG A 406 1.68 -12.32 -35.21
N LEU A 407 0.89 -11.52 -34.49
CA LEU A 407 1.26 -10.92 -33.23
C LEU A 407 0.70 -11.73 -32.05
N VAL A 408 1.36 -11.63 -30.92
CA VAL A 408 0.97 -12.30 -29.67
C VAL A 408 -0.04 -11.42 -28.93
N ASP A 409 -1.05 -12.04 -28.40
CA ASP A 409 -2.02 -11.39 -27.51
C ASP A 409 -1.32 -10.91 -26.22
N PRO A 410 -1.50 -9.64 -25.79
CA PRO A 410 -0.88 -9.13 -24.59
C PRO A 410 -1.21 -9.94 -23.34
N LEU A 411 -2.47 -10.34 -23.17
CA LEU A 411 -2.92 -11.12 -22.02
C LEU A 411 -2.28 -12.51 -21.99
N GLN A 412 -2.21 -13.19 -23.13
CA GLN A 412 -1.49 -14.47 -23.25
C GLN A 412 -0.03 -14.34 -22.85
N PHE A 413 0.63 -13.25 -23.27
CA PHE A 413 2.01 -12.98 -22.92
C PHE A 413 2.16 -12.71 -21.42
N GLU A 414 1.31 -11.85 -20.86
CA GLU A 414 1.29 -11.50 -19.44
C GLU A 414 1.14 -12.75 -18.55
N LEU A 415 0.23 -13.64 -18.91
CA LEU A 415 0.01 -14.90 -18.20
C LEU A 415 1.22 -15.85 -18.30
N SER A 416 1.77 -15.99 -19.52
CA SER A 416 2.93 -16.87 -19.73
C SER A 416 4.18 -16.45 -18.95
N ILE A 417 4.36 -15.15 -18.74
CA ILE A 417 5.47 -14.60 -17.95
C ILE A 417 5.11 -14.41 -16.47
N GLN A 418 3.91 -14.81 -16.07
CA GLN A 418 3.41 -14.67 -14.70
C GLN A 418 3.43 -13.22 -14.18
N ALA A 419 3.12 -12.25 -15.05
CA ALA A 419 3.11 -10.82 -14.71
C ALA A 419 1.70 -10.33 -14.35
N GLU A 420 1.24 -10.67 -13.15
CA GLU A 420 -0.09 -10.28 -12.66
C GLU A 420 -0.26 -8.76 -12.52
N ASP A 421 0.83 -8.05 -12.20
CA ASP A 421 0.90 -6.60 -12.14
C ASP A 421 0.53 -5.92 -13.47
N LEU A 422 0.71 -6.60 -14.59
CA LEU A 422 0.30 -6.13 -15.91
C LEU A 422 -1.16 -6.48 -16.22
N ALA A 423 -1.59 -7.68 -15.87
CA ALA A 423 -2.96 -8.13 -16.12
C ALA A 423 -3.99 -7.30 -15.34
N GLY A 424 -3.66 -6.93 -14.10
CA GLY A 424 -4.48 -6.07 -13.24
C GLY A 424 -4.12 -4.58 -13.28
N TYR A 425 -3.35 -4.12 -14.27
CA TYR A 425 -2.85 -2.75 -14.29
C TYR A 425 -3.97 -1.71 -14.34
N THR A 426 -3.90 -0.76 -13.42
CA THR A 426 -4.82 0.39 -13.38
C THR A 426 -4.00 1.67 -13.43
N PRO A 427 -4.20 2.55 -14.44
CA PRO A 427 -3.46 3.80 -14.56
C PRO A 427 -3.83 4.76 -13.42
N ALA A 428 -2.83 5.45 -12.86
CA ALA A 428 -2.99 6.41 -11.77
C ALA A 428 -2.72 7.86 -12.22
N PHE A 429 -1.71 8.05 -13.06
CA PHE A 429 -1.29 9.39 -13.51
C PHE A 429 -1.95 9.76 -14.86
N GLY A 430 -2.12 11.08 -15.09
CA GLY A 430 -2.81 11.58 -16.29
C GLY A 430 -2.20 11.08 -17.60
N TRP A 431 -0.87 10.97 -17.69
CA TRP A 431 -0.19 10.44 -18.87
C TRP A 431 -0.40 8.93 -19.06
N GLU A 432 -0.63 8.18 -17.98
CA GLU A 432 -0.89 6.74 -18.05
C GLU A 432 -2.28 6.42 -18.60
N ILE A 433 -3.26 7.28 -18.34
CA ILE A 433 -4.66 7.11 -18.78
C ILE A 433 -4.79 7.33 -20.28
N ALA A 434 -3.90 8.13 -20.88
CA ALA A 434 -3.92 8.41 -22.31
C ALA A 434 -3.76 7.12 -23.14
N PRO A 435 -4.29 7.07 -24.37
CA PRO A 435 -4.03 5.97 -25.30
C PRO A 435 -2.52 5.79 -25.54
N PRO A 436 -2.05 4.57 -25.84
CA PRO A 436 -0.65 4.34 -26.19
C PRO A 436 -0.21 5.24 -27.36
N SER A 437 0.96 5.86 -27.24
CA SER A 437 1.54 6.69 -28.30
C SER A 437 1.97 5.84 -29.49
N GLU A 438 2.08 6.46 -30.67
CA GLU A 438 2.58 5.77 -31.89
C GLU A 438 3.96 5.11 -31.69
N LYS A 439 4.83 5.73 -30.87
CA LYS A 439 6.13 5.16 -30.51
C LYS A 439 5.99 3.89 -29.67
N GLN A 440 5.07 3.87 -28.72
CA GLN A 440 4.79 2.69 -27.90
C GLN A 440 4.15 1.58 -28.73
N ILE A 441 3.18 1.92 -29.59
CA ILE A 441 2.56 0.99 -30.54
C ILE A 441 3.64 0.33 -31.42
N GLY A 442 4.49 1.13 -32.07
CA GLY A 442 5.56 0.61 -32.93
C GLY A 442 6.60 -0.21 -32.17
N ALA A 443 6.88 0.14 -30.91
CA ALA A 443 7.76 -0.66 -30.06
C ALA A 443 7.15 -2.03 -29.74
N LEU A 444 5.89 -2.09 -29.34
CA LEU A 444 5.17 -3.34 -29.02
C LEU A 444 5.07 -4.26 -30.24
N GLU A 445 4.72 -3.72 -31.40
CA GLU A 445 4.69 -4.48 -32.67
C GLU A 445 6.07 -5.06 -33.02
N LYS A 446 7.13 -4.28 -32.85
CA LYS A 446 8.51 -4.73 -33.06
C LYS A 446 8.89 -5.88 -32.13
N TRP A 447 8.42 -5.86 -30.90
CA TRP A 447 8.58 -6.96 -29.95
C TRP A 447 7.66 -8.15 -30.25
N GLY A 448 6.66 -7.99 -31.11
CA GLY A 448 5.73 -9.03 -31.53
C GLY A 448 4.47 -9.13 -30.69
N ILE A 449 4.16 -8.10 -29.92
CA ILE A 449 2.92 -7.95 -29.11
C ILE A 449 1.89 -7.15 -29.91
N ARG A 450 0.61 -7.54 -29.80
CA ARG A 450 -0.50 -6.82 -30.42
C ARG A 450 -0.86 -5.59 -29.59
N PRO A 451 -0.75 -4.37 -30.16
CA PRO A 451 -1.01 -3.16 -29.39
C PRO A 451 -2.51 -2.83 -29.25
N ASP A 452 -3.39 -3.35 -30.13
CA ASP A 452 -4.82 -3.02 -30.21
C ASP A 452 -5.61 -3.36 -28.92
N GLU A 453 -5.06 -4.23 -28.08
CA GLU A 453 -5.69 -4.69 -26.84
C GLU A 453 -5.07 -4.05 -25.59
N ILE A 454 -4.21 -3.04 -25.78
CA ILE A 454 -3.59 -2.30 -24.68
C ILE A 454 -4.30 -0.96 -24.53
N GLU A 455 -5.06 -0.82 -23.45
CA GLU A 455 -6.00 0.27 -23.26
C GLU A 455 -5.36 1.62 -22.97
N CYS A 456 -4.13 1.67 -22.41
CA CYS A 456 -3.55 2.91 -21.94
C CYS A 456 -2.01 2.95 -22.05
N ALA A 457 -1.46 4.17 -22.08
CA ALA A 457 -0.03 4.45 -22.23
C ALA A 457 0.80 3.89 -21.05
N GLY A 458 0.25 3.90 -19.85
CA GLY A 458 0.92 3.36 -18.65
C GLY A 458 1.14 1.86 -18.76
N LYS A 459 0.11 1.09 -19.15
CA LYS A 459 0.24 -0.36 -19.38
C LYS A 459 1.23 -0.64 -20.51
N ALA A 460 1.16 0.14 -21.60
CA ALA A 460 2.09 0.03 -22.72
C ALA A 460 3.56 0.26 -22.29
N ALA A 461 3.81 1.28 -21.47
CA ALA A 461 5.15 1.58 -20.95
C ALA A 461 5.69 0.43 -20.09
N LYS A 462 4.93 -0.02 -19.09
CA LYS A 462 5.32 -1.15 -18.23
C LYS A 462 5.60 -2.42 -19.03
N LEU A 463 4.79 -2.72 -20.02
CA LEU A 463 4.98 -3.89 -20.89
C LEU A 463 6.27 -3.79 -21.71
N ILE A 464 6.58 -2.61 -22.26
CA ILE A 464 7.83 -2.35 -22.98
C ILE A 464 9.03 -2.52 -22.05
N ASP A 465 8.98 -1.96 -20.84
CA ASP A 465 10.05 -2.09 -19.84
C ASP A 465 10.27 -3.56 -19.45
N ARG A 466 9.18 -4.30 -19.25
CA ARG A 466 9.24 -5.73 -18.96
C ARG A 466 9.89 -6.51 -20.10
N LEU A 467 9.52 -6.21 -21.36
CA LEU A 467 10.11 -6.85 -22.54
C LEU A 467 11.62 -6.54 -22.66
N ALA A 468 12.02 -5.31 -22.35
CA ALA A 468 13.43 -4.91 -22.35
C ALA A 468 14.24 -5.62 -21.25
N ALA A 469 13.70 -5.68 -20.02
CA ALA A 469 14.32 -6.39 -18.89
C ALA A 469 14.51 -7.87 -19.22
N ARG A 470 13.46 -8.54 -19.70
CA ARG A 470 13.51 -9.95 -20.10
C ARG A 470 14.57 -10.26 -21.16
N ARG A 471 14.74 -9.34 -22.12
CA ARG A 471 15.83 -9.49 -23.10
C ARG A 471 17.22 -9.44 -22.45
N THR A 472 17.40 -8.57 -21.48
CA THR A 472 18.67 -8.44 -20.74
C THR A 472 18.92 -9.68 -19.88
N GLU A 473 17.88 -10.28 -19.31
CA GLU A 473 17.91 -11.50 -18.52
C GLU A 473 18.04 -12.78 -19.36
N GLY A 474 17.98 -12.66 -20.68
CA GLY A 474 18.09 -13.80 -21.58
C GLY A 474 16.88 -14.73 -21.59
N LEU A 475 15.70 -14.22 -21.25
CA LEU A 475 14.45 -14.98 -21.21
C LEU A 475 13.79 -15.07 -22.59
N THR A 476 12.82 -15.97 -22.72
CA THR A 476 12.07 -16.22 -23.97
C THR A 476 11.38 -14.96 -24.49
N THR A 477 11.38 -14.84 -25.81
CA THR A 477 10.69 -13.77 -26.54
C THR A 477 9.20 -14.08 -26.74
N PRO A 478 8.34 -13.07 -26.95
CA PRO A 478 6.91 -13.30 -27.25
C PRO A 478 6.69 -14.28 -28.41
N LYS A 479 7.52 -14.23 -29.45
CA LYS A 479 7.43 -15.14 -30.59
C LYS A 479 7.72 -16.60 -30.22
N GLN A 480 8.72 -16.84 -29.38
CA GLN A 480 9.05 -18.19 -28.88
C GLN A 480 7.93 -18.71 -27.98
N ILE A 481 7.42 -17.86 -27.07
CA ILE A 481 6.30 -18.18 -26.19
C ILE A 481 5.09 -18.62 -27.04
N ARG A 482 4.65 -17.80 -27.96
CA ARG A 482 3.53 -18.12 -28.84
C ARG A 482 3.71 -19.43 -29.60
N PHE A 483 4.91 -19.65 -30.15
CA PHE A 483 5.18 -20.84 -30.94
C PHE A 483 5.12 -22.11 -30.08
N LEU A 484 5.79 -22.11 -28.94
CA LEU A 484 5.88 -23.29 -28.09
C LEU A 484 4.56 -23.56 -27.33
N GLU A 485 3.90 -22.55 -26.82
CA GLU A 485 2.58 -22.72 -26.19
C GLU A 485 1.53 -23.15 -27.20
N GLY A 486 1.60 -22.67 -28.44
CA GLY A 486 0.79 -23.17 -29.54
C GLY A 486 1.05 -24.65 -29.89
N LYS A 487 2.15 -25.23 -29.42
CA LYS A 487 2.48 -26.67 -29.50
C LYS A 487 2.09 -27.44 -28.23
N GLY A 488 1.53 -26.76 -27.22
CA GLY A 488 1.06 -27.36 -25.97
C GLY A 488 2.07 -27.36 -24.83
N PHE A 489 3.24 -26.69 -24.99
CA PHE A 489 4.14 -26.44 -23.86
C PHE A 489 3.54 -25.40 -22.92
N THR A 490 3.84 -25.51 -21.62
CA THR A 490 3.34 -24.61 -20.59
C THR A 490 4.47 -23.81 -19.96
N HIS A 491 4.14 -22.64 -19.38
CA HIS A 491 5.10 -21.79 -18.66
C HIS A 491 6.35 -21.38 -19.46
N VAL A 492 6.22 -21.31 -20.79
CA VAL A 492 7.33 -20.98 -21.70
C VAL A 492 7.92 -19.60 -21.40
N GLY A 493 7.12 -18.72 -20.83
CA GLY A 493 7.55 -17.39 -20.39
C GLY A 493 8.65 -17.41 -19.34
N THR A 494 8.81 -18.48 -18.58
CA THR A 494 9.85 -18.59 -17.54
C THR A 494 11.17 -19.18 -18.05
N TRP A 495 11.22 -19.63 -19.30
CA TRP A 495 12.39 -20.34 -19.84
C TRP A 495 13.47 -19.38 -20.35
N GLN A 496 14.70 -19.90 -20.41
CA GLN A 496 15.82 -19.20 -21.04
C GLN A 496 15.68 -19.19 -22.58
N PHE A 497 16.07 -18.08 -23.21
CA PHE A 497 16.00 -17.88 -24.65
C PHE A 497 16.67 -19.01 -25.43
N GLU A 498 17.89 -19.42 -25.03
CA GLU A 498 18.66 -20.45 -25.71
C GLU A 498 18.02 -21.83 -25.57
N GLN A 499 17.43 -22.16 -24.45
CA GLN A 499 16.71 -23.42 -24.25
C GLN A 499 15.49 -23.52 -25.17
N ALA A 500 14.68 -22.47 -25.20
CA ALA A 500 13.54 -22.39 -26.10
C ALA A 500 13.97 -22.45 -27.58
N LYS A 501 15.05 -21.77 -27.93
CA LYS A 501 15.61 -21.80 -29.27
C LYS A 501 16.05 -23.23 -29.69
N GLN A 502 16.81 -23.91 -28.83
CA GLN A 502 17.24 -25.28 -29.10
C GLN A 502 16.04 -26.23 -29.29
N LEU A 503 15.00 -26.07 -28.48
CA LEU A 503 13.78 -26.87 -28.64
C LEU A 503 13.07 -26.56 -29.97
N ILE A 504 12.96 -25.29 -30.34
CA ILE A 504 12.36 -24.85 -31.61
C ILE A 504 13.17 -25.45 -32.80
N ASP A 505 14.50 -25.40 -32.75
CA ASP A 505 15.36 -25.96 -33.79
C ASP A 505 15.18 -27.49 -33.90
N ARG A 506 15.03 -28.21 -32.78
CA ARG A 506 14.70 -29.64 -32.75
C ARG A 506 13.32 -29.93 -33.35
N ILE A 507 12.33 -29.13 -33.04
CA ILE A 507 10.97 -29.24 -33.61
C ILE A 507 11.00 -28.95 -35.11
N ALA A 508 11.76 -27.96 -35.57
CA ALA A 508 11.94 -27.63 -36.98
C ALA A 508 12.63 -28.77 -37.73
N ALA A 509 13.72 -29.32 -37.18
CA ALA A 509 14.43 -30.49 -37.74
C ALA A 509 13.52 -31.72 -37.82
N ASN A 510 12.51 -31.85 -36.94
CA ASN A 510 11.53 -32.95 -36.97
C ASN A 510 10.26 -32.63 -37.79
N GLY A 511 10.39 -31.76 -38.81
CA GLY A 511 9.27 -31.40 -39.69
C GLY A 511 8.13 -30.65 -38.98
N TRP A 512 8.47 -29.77 -38.05
CA TRP A 512 7.56 -28.97 -37.25
C TRP A 512 6.63 -29.78 -36.33
N ARG A 513 6.99 -31.06 -36.08
CA ARG A 513 6.33 -31.95 -35.13
C ARG A 513 7.15 -32.09 -33.87
N ILE A 514 6.49 -32.29 -32.74
CA ILE A 514 7.18 -32.52 -31.47
C ILE A 514 7.98 -33.84 -31.58
N PRO A 515 9.28 -33.84 -31.27
CA PRO A 515 10.10 -35.06 -31.31
C PRO A 515 9.57 -36.14 -30.36
N ARG A 516 9.69 -37.39 -30.74
CA ARG A 516 9.30 -38.53 -29.88
C ARG A 516 10.08 -38.48 -28.56
N GLY A 517 9.37 -38.64 -27.43
CA GLY A 517 9.96 -38.62 -26.09
C GLY A 517 9.92 -37.24 -25.40
N ILE A 518 9.34 -36.22 -26.04
CA ILE A 518 9.06 -34.93 -25.42
C ILE A 518 7.55 -34.83 -25.18
N ASP A 519 7.15 -34.74 -23.91
CA ASP A 519 5.79 -34.41 -23.52
C ASP A 519 5.71 -32.91 -23.25
N PRO A 520 4.92 -32.14 -24.01
CA PRO A 520 4.80 -30.70 -23.81
C PRO A 520 4.33 -30.26 -22.43
N LYS A 521 3.53 -31.09 -21.75
CA LYS A 521 2.96 -30.77 -20.44
C LYS A 521 3.94 -30.92 -19.29
N THR A 522 4.94 -31.78 -19.46
CA THR A 522 5.92 -32.07 -18.40
C THR A 522 7.32 -31.57 -18.73
N TYR A 523 7.52 -31.03 -19.92
CA TYR A 523 8.81 -30.50 -20.35
C TYR A 523 9.05 -29.14 -19.72
N MET A 524 10.05 -29.05 -18.86
CA MET A 524 10.58 -27.81 -18.32
C MET A 524 11.82 -27.42 -19.13
N GLY A 525 11.79 -26.21 -19.70
CA GLY A 525 12.84 -25.66 -20.56
C GLY A 525 14.23 -25.58 -19.93
#